data_597227da6ddfcf8c2779ea057e211f7f
#
_entry.id   597227da6ddfcf8c2779ea057e211f7f
#
_cell.length_a   1.000
_cell.length_b   1.000
_cell.length_c   1.000
_cell.angle_alpha   90.00
_cell.angle_beta   90.00
_cell.angle_gamma   90.00
#
_symmetry.space_group_name_H-M   'P 1'
#
loop_
_entity.id
_entity.type
_entity.pdbx_description
1 polymer ?
#
loop_
_entity_poly.entity_id
_entity_poly.type
_entity_poly.pdbx_seq_one_letter_code
_entity_poly.pdbx_strand_id
1 'polypeptide(L)'
;QAMLQELGLAEEDIERLETLPYEALAEAYKKVSPAIQEKGGYVGCVPIPNEYYPGDPRVVGFTPHARTIPVLVGTVIGEMCTFGPGLPDRRTRSREDQLTYLRKFLGDKTEELVPLFEECYPGRPITDLVLLDTFSRVATKDFCRKKAEHAQSATYNYLFTFDFPIDDGTPAWHCADIPFVFHNTDKVPVCNIPGVSDQLEETMSSLFVNFARTGVPTAPGLPQWDPCVPGDLPTMLLDRECKLVHNFDDKLYEAYLPVAVNPKDLHEEEVTMLH
;
A
#
# COMPACT_ATOMS: atom_id res chain seq x y z
N GLN A 1 1.70 -27.31 -13.13
CA GLN A 1 1.73 -28.77 -12.99
C GLN A 1 0.54 -29.32 -12.22
N ALA A 2 0.30 -28.91 -10.96
CA ALA A 2 -0.80 -29.44 -10.14
C ALA A 2 -2.17 -29.31 -10.79
N MET A 3 -2.46 -28.18 -11.44
CA MET A 3 -3.72 -28.00 -12.19
C MET A 3 -3.82 -28.92 -13.42
N LEU A 4 -2.73 -29.11 -14.16
CA LEU A 4 -2.72 -30.03 -15.29
C LEU A 4 -3.02 -31.46 -14.83
N GLN A 5 -2.40 -31.91 -13.74
CA GLN A 5 -2.68 -33.22 -13.14
C GLN A 5 -4.13 -33.36 -12.69
N GLU A 6 -4.71 -32.36 -12.03
CA GLU A 6 -6.11 -32.37 -11.60
C GLU A 6 -7.07 -32.41 -12.79
N LEU A 7 -6.70 -31.77 -13.90
CA LEU A 7 -7.48 -31.77 -15.15
C LEU A 7 -7.22 -32.99 -16.06
N GLY A 8 -6.30 -33.88 -15.65
CA GLY A 8 -5.94 -35.06 -16.46
C GLY A 8 -5.20 -34.72 -17.75
N LEU A 9 -4.47 -33.59 -17.76
CA LEU A 9 -3.67 -33.09 -18.89
C LEU A 9 -2.19 -33.38 -18.70
N ALA A 10 -1.49 -33.65 -19.80
CA ALA A 10 -0.04 -33.72 -19.84
C ALA A 10 0.59 -32.33 -19.94
N GLU A 11 1.90 -32.16 -19.67
CA GLU A 11 2.58 -30.86 -19.77
C GLU A 11 2.57 -30.30 -21.19
N GLU A 12 2.67 -31.15 -22.20
CA GLU A 12 2.56 -30.78 -23.60
C GLU A 12 1.18 -30.25 -24.01
N ASP A 13 0.15 -30.51 -23.20
CA ASP A 13 -1.22 -30.04 -23.42
C ASP A 13 -1.53 -28.69 -22.77
N ILE A 14 -0.53 -27.95 -22.28
CA ILE A 14 -0.72 -26.72 -21.49
C ILE A 14 -1.59 -25.66 -22.22
N GLU A 15 -1.51 -25.59 -23.54
CA GLU A 15 -2.31 -24.66 -24.35
C GLU A 15 -3.82 -24.96 -24.27
N ARG A 16 -4.22 -26.18 -23.89
CA ARG A 16 -5.62 -26.53 -23.71
C ARG A 16 -6.26 -25.79 -22.54
N LEU A 17 -5.45 -25.26 -21.57
CA LEU A 17 -5.97 -24.43 -20.48
C LEU A 17 -6.67 -23.17 -21.02
N GLU A 18 -6.24 -22.62 -22.17
CA GLU A 18 -6.85 -21.43 -22.78
C GLU A 18 -8.25 -21.71 -23.36
N THR A 19 -8.56 -22.96 -23.62
CA THR A 19 -9.83 -23.39 -24.28
C THR A 19 -10.80 -24.08 -23.33
N LEU A 20 -10.38 -24.39 -22.12
CA LEU A 20 -11.26 -25.01 -21.11
C LEU A 20 -12.28 -23.99 -20.56
N PRO A 21 -13.49 -24.44 -20.18
CA PRO A 21 -14.44 -23.61 -19.49
C PRO A 21 -13.84 -23.05 -18.17
N TYR A 22 -14.15 -21.79 -17.86
CA TYR A 22 -13.69 -21.13 -16.62
C TYR A 22 -14.02 -21.95 -15.37
N GLU A 23 -15.20 -22.55 -15.32
CA GLU A 23 -15.67 -23.36 -14.19
C GLU A 23 -14.75 -24.56 -13.94
N ALA A 24 -14.28 -25.23 -15.00
CA ALA A 24 -13.35 -26.36 -14.87
C ALA A 24 -11.99 -25.90 -14.31
N LEU A 25 -11.49 -24.74 -14.77
CA LEU A 25 -10.25 -24.14 -14.25
C LEU A 25 -10.40 -23.71 -12.79
N ALA A 26 -11.51 -23.08 -12.43
CA ALA A 26 -11.80 -22.62 -11.08
C ALA A 26 -11.91 -23.78 -10.09
N GLU A 27 -12.58 -24.88 -10.47
CA GLU A 27 -12.69 -26.09 -9.64
C GLU A 27 -11.33 -26.76 -9.43
N ALA A 28 -10.54 -26.91 -10.49
CA ALA A 28 -9.19 -27.45 -10.39
C ALA A 28 -8.30 -26.57 -9.47
N TYR A 29 -8.37 -25.24 -9.64
CA TYR A 29 -7.65 -24.29 -8.80
C TYR A 29 -8.04 -24.42 -7.32
N LYS A 30 -9.32 -24.44 -6.99
CA LYS A 30 -9.81 -24.61 -5.61
C LYS A 30 -9.32 -25.91 -4.97
N LYS A 31 -9.24 -27.00 -5.73
CA LYS A 31 -8.76 -28.29 -5.21
C LYS A 31 -7.26 -28.31 -4.94
N VAL A 32 -6.44 -27.70 -5.81
CA VAL A 32 -4.98 -27.81 -5.70
C VAL A 32 -4.36 -26.73 -4.81
N SER A 33 -5.01 -25.55 -4.69
CA SER A 33 -4.47 -24.39 -3.98
C SER A 33 -4.15 -24.63 -2.50
N PRO A 34 -5.02 -25.29 -1.70
CA PRO A 34 -4.74 -25.50 -0.27
C PRO A 34 -3.44 -26.28 -0.03
N ALA A 35 -3.22 -27.37 -0.77
CA ALA A 35 -2.04 -28.21 -0.62
C ALA A 35 -0.73 -27.50 -1.04
N ILE A 36 -0.81 -26.52 -1.95
CA ILE A 36 0.33 -25.69 -2.35
C ILE A 36 0.64 -24.68 -1.25
N GLN A 37 -0.39 -24.00 -0.72
CA GLN A 37 -0.24 -23.03 0.36
C GLN A 37 0.27 -23.66 1.66
N GLU A 38 -0.21 -24.83 2.02
CA GLU A 38 0.25 -25.60 3.19
C GLU A 38 1.75 -25.91 3.14
N LYS A 39 2.30 -26.10 1.92
CA LYS A 39 3.74 -26.30 1.69
C LYS A 39 4.51 -24.98 1.56
N GLY A 40 3.91 -23.84 1.87
CA GLY A 40 4.52 -22.51 1.75
C GLY A 40 4.64 -22.01 0.30
N GLY A 41 3.96 -22.65 -0.65
CA GLY A 41 3.91 -22.18 -2.03
C GLY A 41 2.96 -21.00 -2.22
N TYR A 42 3.30 -20.10 -3.15
CA TYR A 42 2.42 -19.02 -3.54
C TYR A 42 1.38 -19.51 -4.57
N VAL A 43 0.14 -19.11 -4.37
CA VAL A 43 -0.98 -19.39 -5.29
C VAL A 43 -1.57 -18.05 -5.73
N GLY A 44 -1.35 -17.70 -6.99
CA GLY A 44 -1.81 -16.42 -7.56
C GLY A 44 -1.08 -16.11 -8.88
N CYS A 45 -1.40 -14.95 -9.44
CA CYS A 45 -0.80 -14.46 -10.68
C CYS A 45 0.37 -13.52 -10.35
N VAL A 46 1.59 -14.05 -10.37
CA VAL A 46 2.82 -13.27 -10.19
C VAL A 46 3.80 -13.58 -11.31
N PRO A 47 4.67 -12.62 -11.68
CA PRO A 47 5.75 -12.88 -12.60
C PRO A 47 6.69 -13.98 -12.09
N ILE A 48 7.01 -14.95 -12.93
CA ILE A 48 8.00 -16.01 -12.64
C ILE A 48 9.32 -15.64 -13.31
N PRO A 49 10.47 -15.77 -12.60
CA PRO A 49 11.77 -15.50 -13.19
C PRO A 49 12.01 -16.30 -14.47
N ASN A 50 12.48 -15.60 -15.50
CA ASN A 50 12.79 -16.14 -16.83
C ASN A 50 13.88 -15.28 -17.51
N GLU A 51 14.16 -15.50 -18.78
CA GLU A 51 15.16 -14.74 -19.53
C GLU A 51 14.86 -13.23 -19.64
N TYR A 52 13.59 -12.81 -19.56
CA TYR A 52 13.16 -11.41 -19.63
C TYR A 52 12.95 -10.79 -18.24
N TYR A 53 12.52 -11.57 -17.28
CA TYR A 53 12.27 -11.15 -15.90
C TYR A 53 13.19 -11.93 -14.95
N PRO A 54 14.34 -11.36 -14.56
CA PRO A 54 15.31 -12.10 -13.74
C PRO A 54 14.84 -12.32 -12.28
N GLY A 55 13.77 -11.69 -11.86
CA GLY A 55 13.21 -11.81 -10.52
C GLY A 55 12.89 -10.47 -9.86
N ASP A 56 12.54 -10.52 -8.59
CA ASP A 56 12.24 -9.32 -7.78
C ASP A 56 13.48 -8.41 -7.71
N PRO A 57 13.40 -7.15 -8.20
CA PRO A 57 14.53 -6.23 -8.22
C PRO A 57 15.08 -5.88 -6.84
N ARG A 58 14.29 -6.07 -5.77
CA ARG A 58 14.74 -5.89 -4.38
C ARG A 58 15.76 -6.98 -4.00
N VAL A 59 15.67 -8.15 -4.62
CA VAL A 59 16.54 -9.32 -4.38
C VAL A 59 17.67 -9.40 -5.40
N VAL A 60 17.31 -9.40 -6.69
CA VAL A 60 18.28 -9.62 -7.79
C VAL A 60 18.93 -8.33 -8.30
N GLY A 61 18.43 -7.15 -7.87
CA GLY A 61 18.87 -5.84 -8.37
C GLY A 61 18.20 -5.45 -9.68
N PHE A 62 18.57 -4.27 -10.16
CA PHE A 62 18.03 -3.69 -11.40
C PHE A 62 18.92 -3.99 -12.58
N THR A 63 18.33 -4.31 -13.74
CA THR A 63 19.07 -4.42 -15.00
C THR A 63 19.72 -3.08 -15.38
N PRO A 64 20.78 -3.06 -16.21
CA PRO A 64 21.39 -1.81 -16.67
C PRO A 64 20.38 -0.83 -17.25
N HIS A 65 19.44 -1.32 -18.05
CA HIS A 65 18.38 -0.48 -18.63
C HIS A 65 17.45 0.10 -17.54
N ALA A 66 16.95 -0.73 -16.60
CA ALA A 66 16.06 -0.28 -15.54
C ALA A 66 16.69 0.77 -14.61
N ARG A 67 18.02 0.80 -14.47
CA ARG A 67 18.74 1.82 -13.69
C ARG A 67 18.64 3.22 -14.28
N THR A 68 18.44 3.33 -15.61
CA THR A 68 18.34 4.62 -16.31
C THR A 68 16.92 5.19 -16.36
N ILE A 69 15.92 4.42 -15.96
CA ILE A 69 14.52 4.84 -16.03
C ILE A 69 14.13 5.54 -14.72
N PRO A 70 13.68 6.80 -14.75
CA PRO A 70 13.15 7.46 -13.55
C PRO A 70 11.88 6.76 -13.07
N VAL A 71 11.68 6.75 -11.75
CA VAL A 71 10.52 6.09 -11.10
C VAL A 71 9.84 7.06 -10.15
N LEU A 72 8.51 7.12 -10.24
CA LEU A 72 7.62 7.70 -9.25
C LEU A 72 6.74 6.57 -8.72
N VAL A 73 6.83 6.27 -7.45
CA VAL A 73 6.10 5.16 -6.82
C VAL A 73 5.64 5.54 -5.42
N GLY A 74 4.50 5.07 -5.02
CA GLY A 74 3.99 5.33 -3.67
C GLY A 74 2.90 4.34 -3.27
N THR A 75 2.35 4.60 -2.10
CA THR A 75 1.27 3.81 -1.49
C THR A 75 0.26 4.73 -0.83
N VAL A 76 -0.86 4.18 -0.44
CA VAL A 76 -1.80 4.85 0.46
C VAL A 76 -1.53 4.41 1.90
N ILE A 77 -1.97 5.19 2.89
CA ILE A 77 -1.65 4.94 4.30
C ILE A 77 -2.23 3.62 4.81
N GLY A 78 -3.40 3.22 4.32
CA GLY A 78 -4.13 2.04 4.79
C GLY A 78 -4.65 1.17 3.66
N GLU A 79 -3.77 0.55 2.86
CA GLU A 79 -4.14 -0.24 1.66
C GLU A 79 -5.31 -1.22 1.92
N MET A 80 -5.34 -1.83 3.09
CA MET A 80 -6.33 -2.86 3.44
C MET A 80 -7.37 -2.38 4.46
N CYS A 81 -7.43 -1.08 4.80
CA CYS A 81 -8.29 -0.58 5.86
C CYS A 81 -9.80 -0.71 5.56
N THR A 82 -10.21 -0.83 4.29
CA THR A 82 -11.60 -1.10 3.90
C THR A 82 -12.02 -2.55 4.10
N PHE A 83 -11.08 -3.45 4.31
CA PHE A 83 -11.37 -4.86 4.60
C PHE A 83 -11.50 -5.13 6.11
N GLY A 84 -11.23 -4.10 6.94
CA GLY A 84 -11.50 -4.09 8.36
C GLY A 84 -12.85 -3.44 8.69
N PRO A 85 -13.41 -3.66 9.90
CA PRO A 85 -14.56 -2.92 10.36
C PRO A 85 -14.18 -1.43 10.40
N GLY A 86 -15.05 -0.58 9.87
CA GLY A 86 -14.92 0.86 10.07
C GLY A 86 -14.92 1.17 11.59
N LEU A 87 -14.18 2.18 12.00
CA LEU A 87 -14.27 2.72 13.35
C LEU A 87 -15.17 3.95 13.28
N PRO A 88 -16.50 3.81 13.43
CA PRO A 88 -17.46 4.88 13.16
C PRO A 88 -17.29 6.10 14.07
N ASP A 89 -16.70 5.92 15.24
CA ASP A 89 -16.38 6.96 16.22
C ASP A 89 -14.89 7.29 16.30
N ARG A 90 -14.14 6.95 15.25
CA ARG A 90 -12.68 7.05 15.16
C ARG A 90 -12.14 8.39 15.67
N ARG A 91 -12.76 9.52 15.30
CA ARG A 91 -12.29 10.87 15.69
C ARG A 91 -12.88 11.36 17.01
N THR A 92 -14.01 10.83 17.43
CA THR A 92 -14.73 11.28 18.63
C THR A 92 -14.46 10.41 19.85
N ARG A 93 -13.88 9.23 19.66
CA ARG A 93 -13.48 8.29 20.72
C ARG A 93 -12.45 8.92 21.66
N SER A 94 -12.65 8.77 22.96
CA SER A 94 -11.68 9.28 23.95
C SER A 94 -10.29 8.62 23.76
N ARG A 95 -9.23 9.33 24.16
CA ARG A 95 -7.87 8.77 24.08
C ARG A 95 -7.73 7.47 24.88
N GLU A 96 -8.39 7.37 26.02
CA GLU A 96 -8.35 6.15 26.84
C GLU A 96 -9.03 4.96 26.15
N ASP A 97 -10.17 5.22 25.48
CA ASP A 97 -10.85 4.19 24.69
C ASP A 97 -10.02 3.77 23.48
N GLN A 98 -9.35 4.72 22.81
CA GLN A 98 -8.41 4.41 21.73
C GLN A 98 -7.24 3.54 22.22
N LEU A 99 -6.63 3.87 23.37
CA LEU A 99 -5.57 3.06 23.97
C LEU A 99 -6.09 1.67 24.38
N THR A 100 -7.27 1.60 24.97
CA THR A 100 -7.92 0.33 25.34
C THR A 100 -8.14 -0.54 24.09
N TYR A 101 -8.61 0.06 23.00
CA TYR A 101 -8.76 -0.62 21.72
C TYR A 101 -7.41 -1.15 21.18
N LEU A 102 -6.38 -0.33 21.16
CA LEU A 102 -5.05 -0.74 20.68
C LEU A 102 -4.44 -1.87 21.52
N ARG A 103 -4.61 -1.84 22.84
CA ARG A 103 -4.08 -2.87 23.74
C ARG A 103 -4.67 -4.25 23.49
N LYS A 104 -5.87 -4.35 22.93
CA LYS A 104 -6.45 -5.64 22.53
C LYS A 104 -5.62 -6.33 21.46
N PHE A 105 -5.05 -5.57 20.54
CA PHE A 105 -4.29 -6.09 19.39
C PHE A 105 -2.78 -6.09 19.63
N LEU A 106 -2.26 -5.08 20.30
CA LEU A 106 -0.83 -4.82 20.43
C LEU A 106 -0.27 -5.13 21.83
N GLY A 107 -1.17 -5.39 22.81
CA GLY A 107 -0.76 -5.63 24.20
C GLY A 107 0.14 -4.53 24.74
N ASP A 108 1.21 -4.94 25.42
CA ASP A 108 2.20 -4.03 26.04
C ASP A 108 2.98 -3.18 25.01
N LYS A 109 2.98 -3.59 23.72
CA LYS A 109 3.62 -2.82 22.65
C LYS A 109 2.89 -1.51 22.33
N THR A 110 1.65 -1.35 22.77
CA THR A 110 0.89 -0.11 22.61
C THR A 110 1.66 1.11 23.14
N GLU A 111 2.27 0.98 24.31
CA GLU A 111 2.97 2.09 25.01
C GLU A 111 4.26 2.52 24.26
N GLU A 112 4.89 1.59 23.55
CA GLU A 112 6.06 1.87 22.71
C GLU A 112 5.64 2.48 21.36
N LEU A 113 4.59 1.93 20.75
CA LEU A 113 4.21 2.25 19.36
C LEU A 113 3.43 3.55 19.22
N VAL A 114 2.58 3.88 20.21
CA VAL A 114 1.74 5.09 20.13
C VAL A 114 2.56 6.38 20.03
N PRO A 115 3.62 6.61 20.82
CA PRO A 115 4.47 7.79 20.66
C PRO A 115 5.14 7.87 19.27
N LEU A 116 5.60 6.74 18.74
CA LEU A 116 6.21 6.68 17.40
C LEU A 116 5.18 7.02 16.31
N PHE A 117 3.95 6.52 16.47
CA PHE A 117 2.86 6.85 15.55
C PHE A 117 2.51 8.34 15.58
N GLU A 118 2.39 8.93 16.77
CA GLU A 118 2.07 10.36 16.93
C GLU A 118 3.18 11.28 16.40
N GLU A 119 4.44 10.85 16.49
CA GLU A 119 5.56 11.56 15.87
C GLU A 119 5.46 11.56 14.35
N CYS A 120 5.12 10.40 13.74
CA CYS A 120 4.99 10.28 12.30
C CYS A 120 3.71 10.91 11.74
N TYR A 121 2.60 10.79 12.47
CA TYR A 121 1.26 11.18 12.00
C TYR A 121 0.55 12.07 13.02
N PRO A 122 1.07 13.29 13.29
CA PRO A 122 0.52 14.18 14.31
C PRO A 122 -0.94 14.54 14.01
N GLY A 123 -1.79 14.46 15.05
CA GLY A 123 -3.22 14.80 14.96
C GLY A 123 -4.12 13.72 14.36
N ARG A 124 -3.57 12.57 13.94
CA ARG A 124 -4.38 11.41 13.57
C ARG A 124 -4.87 10.66 14.83
N PRO A 125 -6.05 10.04 14.76
CA PRO A 125 -6.48 9.08 15.79
C PRO A 125 -5.43 7.97 15.93
N ILE A 126 -5.03 7.65 17.15
CA ILE A 126 -4.00 6.63 17.38
C ILE A 126 -4.45 5.23 16.97
N THR A 127 -5.75 4.99 16.85
CA THR A 127 -6.33 3.75 16.32
C THR A 127 -5.94 3.48 14.87
N ASP A 128 -5.52 4.49 14.09
CA ASP A 128 -5.02 4.31 12.73
C ASP A 128 -3.74 3.48 12.68
N LEU A 129 -3.03 3.34 13.80
CA LEU A 129 -1.85 2.50 13.91
C LEU A 129 -2.09 1.06 13.40
N VAL A 130 -3.25 0.47 13.75
CA VAL A 130 -3.60 -0.89 13.30
C VAL A 130 -4.13 -0.95 11.87
N LEU A 131 -4.34 0.19 11.23
CA LEU A 131 -4.76 0.29 9.84
C LEU A 131 -3.58 0.54 8.88
N LEU A 132 -2.38 0.80 9.40
CA LEU A 132 -1.20 1.06 8.57
C LEU A 132 -0.91 -0.09 7.62
N ASP A 133 -0.63 0.25 6.36
CA ASP A 133 -0.21 -0.73 5.38
C ASP A 133 1.20 -1.23 5.67
N THR A 134 1.31 -2.50 6.02
CA THR A 134 2.57 -3.17 6.34
C THR A 134 3.14 -3.99 5.19
N PHE A 135 2.39 -4.13 4.10
CA PHE A 135 2.80 -4.91 2.94
C PHE A 135 3.35 -4.02 1.81
N SER A 136 2.51 -3.17 1.23
CA SER A 136 2.89 -2.36 0.07
C SER A 136 3.87 -1.25 0.46
N ARG A 137 3.67 -0.61 1.64
CA ARG A 137 4.56 0.45 2.14
C ARG A 137 5.98 -0.05 2.33
N VAL A 138 6.17 -1.18 3.01
CA VAL A 138 7.50 -1.78 3.25
C VAL A 138 8.16 -2.15 1.93
N ALA A 139 7.44 -2.87 1.07
CA ALA A 139 7.94 -3.29 -0.23
C ALA A 139 8.35 -2.11 -1.11
N THR A 140 7.59 -1.01 -1.10
CA THR A 140 7.87 0.21 -1.85
C THR A 140 9.11 0.94 -1.31
N LYS A 141 9.26 1.05 0.02
CA LYS A 141 10.45 1.63 0.64
C LYS A 141 11.71 0.85 0.27
N ASP A 142 11.67 -0.49 0.35
CA ASP A 142 12.79 -1.35 0.00
C ASP A 142 13.13 -1.26 -1.49
N PHE A 143 12.12 -1.19 -2.37
CA PHE A 143 12.33 -0.94 -3.78
C PHE A 143 13.05 0.38 -4.04
N CYS A 144 12.59 1.49 -3.42
CA CYS A 144 13.20 2.81 -3.58
C CYS A 144 14.66 2.82 -3.09
N ARG A 145 14.92 2.24 -1.90
CA ARG A 145 16.28 2.12 -1.36
C ARG A 145 17.18 1.32 -2.28
N LYS A 146 16.72 0.16 -2.73
CA LYS A 146 17.48 -0.72 -3.62
C LYS A 146 17.78 -0.05 -4.96
N LYS A 147 16.81 0.69 -5.51
CA LYS A 147 17.03 1.43 -6.74
C LYS A 147 18.03 2.58 -6.54
N ALA A 148 17.95 3.31 -5.43
CA ALA A 148 18.85 4.41 -5.12
C ALA A 148 20.33 3.99 -5.01
N GLU A 149 20.62 2.77 -4.55
CA GLU A 149 22.00 2.25 -4.43
C GLU A 149 22.77 2.25 -5.75
N HIS A 150 22.08 2.07 -6.87
CA HIS A 150 22.70 1.89 -8.20
C HIS A 150 22.04 2.73 -9.29
N ALA A 151 21.24 3.74 -8.90
CA ALA A 151 20.46 4.52 -9.84
C ALA A 151 21.33 5.41 -10.73
N GLN A 152 20.98 5.44 -12.01
CA GLN A 152 21.43 6.43 -12.99
C GLN A 152 20.28 7.38 -13.35
N SER A 153 19.18 7.31 -12.63
CA SER A 153 17.98 8.13 -12.78
C SER A 153 17.30 8.34 -11.42
N ALA A 154 16.49 9.39 -11.32
CA ALA A 154 15.79 9.74 -10.10
C ALA A 154 14.70 8.72 -9.73
N THR A 155 14.52 8.49 -8.43
CA THR A 155 13.42 7.73 -7.86
C THR A 155 12.73 8.61 -6.83
N TYR A 156 11.42 8.73 -6.93
CA TYR A 156 10.57 9.53 -6.03
C TYR A 156 9.58 8.65 -5.33
N ASN A 157 9.37 8.87 -4.03
CA ASN A 157 8.44 8.11 -3.21
C ASN A 157 7.35 9.01 -2.62
N TYR A 158 6.08 8.59 -2.70
CA TYR A 158 4.98 9.27 -2.02
C TYR A 158 4.23 8.34 -1.05
N LEU A 159 3.51 8.96 -0.13
CA LEU A 159 2.49 8.34 0.69
C LEU A 159 1.24 9.21 0.65
N PHE A 160 0.13 8.64 0.18
CA PHE A 160 -1.15 9.32 0.15
C PHE A 160 -1.84 9.13 1.50
N THR A 161 -2.01 10.23 2.25
CA THR A 161 -2.48 10.21 3.64
C THR A 161 -3.82 10.90 3.84
N PHE A 162 -4.50 11.24 2.76
CA PHE A 162 -5.78 11.94 2.79
C PHE A 162 -6.86 11.14 3.53
N ASP A 163 -7.64 11.83 4.38
CA ASP A 163 -8.81 11.27 5.04
C ASP A 163 -10.08 11.64 4.27
N PHE A 164 -10.84 10.64 3.91
CA PHE A 164 -12.11 10.76 3.18
C PHE A 164 -13.26 11.15 4.12
N PRO A 165 -14.29 11.89 3.62
CA PRO A 165 -15.39 12.38 4.45
C PRO A 165 -16.49 11.33 4.67
N ILE A 166 -16.10 10.10 4.96
CA ILE A 166 -17.01 8.99 5.30
C ILE A 166 -16.65 8.44 6.67
N ASP A 167 -17.61 7.93 7.42
CA ASP A 167 -17.44 7.28 8.71
C ASP A 167 -16.54 8.09 9.66
N ASP A 168 -16.83 9.38 9.81
CA ASP A 168 -16.05 10.32 10.63
C ASP A 168 -14.57 10.48 10.19
N GLY A 169 -14.30 10.26 8.92
CA GLY A 169 -12.98 10.43 8.32
C GLY A 169 -12.22 9.12 8.15
N THR A 170 -12.50 8.38 7.08
CA THR A 170 -11.81 7.12 6.75
C THR A 170 -10.43 7.39 6.15
N PRO A 171 -9.36 6.72 6.61
CA PRO A 171 -8.05 6.79 5.96
C PRO A 171 -8.08 6.30 4.53
N ALA A 172 -7.16 6.80 3.70
CA ALA A 172 -7.03 6.34 2.32
C ALA A 172 -6.79 4.82 2.25
N TRP A 173 -7.64 4.13 1.48
CA TRP A 173 -7.62 2.69 1.23
C TRP A 173 -7.05 2.36 -0.16
N HIS A 174 -6.92 1.10 -0.49
CA HIS A 174 -6.43 0.62 -1.78
C HIS A 174 -7.12 1.31 -2.97
N CYS A 175 -6.33 1.88 -3.88
CA CYS A 175 -6.79 2.64 -5.04
C CYS A 175 -7.46 3.99 -4.73
N ALA A 176 -7.45 4.48 -3.49
CA ALA A 176 -8.11 5.74 -3.12
C ALA A 176 -7.46 6.99 -3.73
N ASP A 177 -6.21 6.92 -4.14
CA ASP A 177 -5.46 7.98 -4.83
C ASP A 177 -5.80 8.09 -6.34
N ILE A 178 -6.36 7.04 -6.94
CA ILE A 178 -6.62 6.98 -8.38
C ILE A 178 -7.49 8.15 -8.88
N PRO A 179 -8.61 8.51 -8.25
CA PRO A 179 -9.43 9.65 -8.71
C PRO A 179 -8.67 10.97 -8.73
N PHE A 180 -7.73 11.18 -7.81
CA PHE A 180 -6.89 12.38 -7.74
C PHE A 180 -5.84 12.40 -8.86
N VAL A 181 -5.21 11.26 -9.13
CA VAL A 181 -4.23 11.12 -10.22
C VAL A 181 -4.87 11.35 -11.58
N PHE A 182 -6.07 10.83 -11.81
CA PHE A 182 -6.79 10.93 -13.09
C PHE A 182 -7.69 12.17 -13.22
N HIS A 183 -7.65 13.07 -12.26
CA HIS A 183 -8.43 14.32 -12.26
C HIS A 183 -9.94 14.07 -12.47
N ASN A 184 -10.52 13.21 -11.67
CA ASN A 184 -11.92 12.81 -11.78
C ASN A 184 -12.62 12.56 -10.44
N THR A 185 -12.21 13.28 -9.38
CA THR A 185 -12.84 13.19 -8.05
C THR A 185 -14.30 13.60 -8.09
N ASP A 186 -14.69 14.45 -9.07
CA ASP A 186 -16.07 14.84 -9.32
C ASP A 186 -16.98 13.66 -9.73
N LYS A 187 -16.40 12.58 -10.27
CA LYS A 187 -17.10 11.35 -10.63
C LYS A 187 -17.22 10.37 -9.45
N VAL A 188 -16.49 10.63 -8.37
CA VAL A 188 -16.43 9.76 -7.18
C VAL A 188 -16.85 10.57 -5.96
N PRO A 189 -18.16 10.69 -5.67
CA PRO A 189 -18.69 11.59 -4.62
C PRO A 189 -18.06 11.37 -3.24
N VAL A 190 -17.64 10.14 -2.92
CA VAL A 190 -16.95 9.79 -1.66
C VAL A 190 -15.60 10.48 -1.51
N CYS A 191 -14.97 10.89 -2.61
CA CYS A 191 -13.70 11.62 -2.61
C CYS A 191 -13.87 13.13 -2.47
N ASN A 192 -15.11 13.64 -2.64
CA ASN A 192 -15.32 15.06 -2.82
C ASN A 192 -15.52 15.81 -1.49
N ILE A 193 -14.49 16.56 -1.10
CA ILE A 193 -14.59 17.61 -0.07
C ILE A 193 -14.41 18.95 -0.80
N PRO A 194 -15.49 19.73 -1.03
CA PRO A 194 -15.42 20.95 -1.82
C PRO A 194 -14.32 21.91 -1.35
N GLY A 195 -13.53 22.42 -2.29
CA GLY A 195 -12.40 23.33 -2.01
C GLY A 195 -11.15 22.66 -1.43
N VAL A 196 -11.20 21.36 -1.16
CA VAL A 196 -10.06 20.58 -0.64
C VAL A 196 -9.64 19.52 -1.66
N SER A 197 -10.56 18.64 -2.05
CA SER A 197 -10.28 17.60 -3.05
C SER A 197 -9.84 18.20 -4.37
N ASP A 198 -10.49 19.28 -4.83
CA ASP A 198 -10.15 19.95 -6.08
C ASP A 198 -8.69 20.43 -6.12
N GLN A 199 -8.18 20.97 -5.01
CA GLN A 199 -6.78 21.44 -4.93
C GLN A 199 -5.80 20.29 -4.93
N LEU A 200 -6.07 19.23 -4.16
CA LEU A 200 -5.22 18.04 -4.09
C LEU A 200 -5.23 17.29 -5.42
N GLU A 201 -6.39 17.18 -6.06
CA GLU A 201 -6.56 16.58 -7.38
C GLU A 201 -5.74 17.30 -8.45
N GLU A 202 -5.82 18.65 -8.51
CA GLU A 202 -5.00 19.46 -9.42
C GLU A 202 -3.51 19.22 -9.18
N THR A 203 -3.08 19.20 -7.91
CA THR A 203 -1.69 18.93 -7.55
C THR A 203 -1.26 17.54 -7.97
N MET A 204 -2.03 16.50 -7.65
CA MET A 204 -1.67 15.12 -7.94
C MET A 204 -1.69 14.82 -9.44
N SER A 205 -2.71 15.24 -10.15
CA SER A 205 -2.77 15.08 -11.61
C SER A 205 -1.58 15.79 -12.29
N SER A 206 -1.31 17.04 -11.91
CA SER A 206 -0.20 17.82 -12.46
C SER A 206 1.16 17.16 -12.20
N LEU A 207 1.41 16.69 -10.99
CA LEU A 207 2.70 16.06 -10.67
C LEU A 207 2.94 14.77 -11.47
N PHE A 208 1.90 13.93 -11.67
CA PHE A 208 2.02 12.70 -12.46
C PHE A 208 2.23 13.01 -13.95
N VAL A 209 1.50 13.98 -14.50
CA VAL A 209 1.68 14.43 -15.89
C VAL A 209 3.07 15.03 -16.12
N ASN A 210 3.55 15.87 -15.20
CA ASN A 210 4.88 16.48 -15.30
C ASN A 210 5.97 15.43 -15.15
N PHE A 211 5.83 14.49 -14.23
CA PHE A 211 6.75 13.36 -14.11
C PHE A 211 6.81 12.54 -15.41
N ALA A 212 5.66 12.20 -15.99
CA ALA A 212 5.62 11.46 -17.26
C ALA A 212 6.31 12.17 -18.41
N ARG A 213 6.29 13.52 -18.41
CA ARG A 213 6.92 14.35 -19.46
C ARG A 213 8.40 14.58 -19.24
N THR A 214 8.83 14.75 -17.99
CA THR A 214 10.16 15.28 -17.65
C THR A 214 11.01 14.36 -16.79
N GLY A 215 10.41 13.34 -16.15
CA GLY A 215 11.03 12.51 -15.14
C GLY A 215 11.13 13.20 -13.75
N VAL A 216 10.52 14.38 -13.58
CA VAL A 216 10.53 15.13 -12.31
C VAL A 216 9.09 15.45 -11.89
N PRO A 217 8.63 15.03 -10.69
CA PRO A 217 7.29 15.30 -10.21
C PRO A 217 7.21 16.74 -9.66
N THR A 218 6.55 17.61 -10.38
CA THR A 218 6.34 19.02 -10.00
C THR A 218 4.87 19.40 -10.15
N ALA A 219 4.37 20.24 -9.26
CA ALA A 219 3.03 20.82 -9.35
C ALA A 219 2.98 22.16 -8.61
N PRO A 220 2.03 23.07 -8.94
CA PRO A 220 1.79 24.27 -8.17
C PRO A 220 1.47 23.91 -6.70
N GLY A 221 2.11 24.58 -5.75
CA GLY A 221 1.91 24.34 -4.32
C GLY A 221 2.60 23.09 -3.75
N LEU A 222 3.21 22.25 -4.58
CA LEU A 222 4.01 21.13 -4.11
C LEU A 222 5.39 21.63 -3.63
N PRO A 223 5.87 21.18 -2.45
CA PRO A 223 7.26 21.44 -2.04
C PRO A 223 8.26 20.90 -3.05
N GLN A 224 9.48 21.45 -3.08
CA GLN A 224 10.56 20.83 -3.85
C GLN A 224 10.71 19.39 -3.40
N TRP A 225 10.78 18.48 -4.37
CA TRP A 225 10.82 17.04 -4.10
C TRP A 225 12.19 16.48 -4.45
N ASP A 226 12.95 16.12 -3.44
CA ASP A 226 14.26 15.51 -3.60
C ASP A 226 14.14 14.02 -3.95
N PRO A 227 14.94 13.48 -4.88
CA PRO A 227 14.93 12.06 -5.20
C PRO A 227 15.55 11.23 -4.06
N CYS A 228 15.15 9.97 -3.98
CA CYS A 228 15.75 8.99 -3.07
C CYS A 228 17.26 8.82 -3.37
N VAL A 229 18.07 8.81 -2.32
CA VAL A 229 19.51 8.56 -2.38
C VAL A 229 19.91 7.50 -1.35
N PRO A 230 21.09 6.87 -1.46
CA PRO A 230 21.55 5.93 -0.45
C PRO A 230 21.53 6.53 0.96
N GLY A 231 20.80 5.90 1.88
CA GLY A 231 20.65 6.35 3.26
C GLY A 231 19.57 7.40 3.51
N ASP A 232 18.94 7.94 2.46
CA ASP A 232 17.84 8.89 2.58
C ASP A 232 16.68 8.56 1.65
N LEU A 233 15.49 8.45 2.25
CA LEU A 233 14.24 8.17 1.56
C LEU A 233 13.27 9.35 1.72
N PRO A 234 13.43 10.42 0.90
CA PRO A 234 12.44 11.47 0.84
C PRO A 234 11.08 10.90 0.43
N THR A 235 10.05 11.19 1.20
CA THR A 235 8.67 10.78 0.94
C THR A 235 7.78 12.01 0.87
N MET A 236 7.09 12.21 -0.24
CA MET A 236 6.07 13.26 -0.33
C MET A 236 4.78 12.75 0.30
N LEU A 237 4.38 13.34 1.41
CA LEU A 237 3.05 13.15 1.96
C LEU A 237 2.06 13.93 1.10
N LEU A 238 1.15 13.22 0.45
CA LEU A 238 0.08 13.79 -0.36
C LEU A 238 -1.20 13.81 0.47
N ASP A 239 -1.56 15.00 0.92
CA ASP A 239 -2.68 15.29 1.80
C ASP A 239 -3.22 16.69 1.49
N ARG A 240 -4.14 17.22 2.30
CA ARG A 240 -4.63 18.60 2.25
C ARG A 240 -3.50 19.62 2.21
N GLU A 241 -2.40 19.32 2.88
CA GLU A 241 -1.14 20.05 2.82
C GLU A 241 -0.04 19.05 2.48
N CYS A 242 0.55 19.17 1.29
CA CYS A 242 1.63 18.30 0.86
C CYS A 242 2.93 18.64 1.59
N LYS A 243 3.66 17.64 2.07
CA LYS A 243 4.92 17.80 2.83
C LYS A 243 5.97 16.80 2.39
N LEU A 244 7.20 17.26 2.20
CA LEU A 244 8.34 16.37 2.04
C LEU A 244 8.90 16.03 3.43
N VAL A 245 9.05 14.72 3.68
CA VAL A 245 9.62 14.18 4.91
C VAL A 245 10.71 13.16 4.59
N HIS A 246 11.66 12.95 5.49
CA HIS A 246 12.82 12.08 5.24
C HIS A 246 12.86 10.95 6.25
N ASN A 247 12.86 9.69 5.79
CA ASN A 247 12.93 8.48 6.63
C ASN A 247 11.95 8.48 7.82
N PHE A 248 10.83 9.20 7.72
CA PHE A 248 10.01 9.64 8.84
C PHE A 248 9.32 8.50 9.60
N ASP A 249 8.95 7.44 8.90
CA ASP A 249 8.21 6.31 9.46
C ASP A 249 9.07 5.05 9.67
N ASP A 250 10.40 5.15 9.53
CA ASP A 250 11.29 4.00 9.61
C ASP A 250 11.27 3.35 10.99
N LYS A 251 11.44 4.13 12.05
CA LYS A 251 11.41 3.62 13.44
C LYS A 251 10.05 3.01 13.81
N LEU A 252 8.97 3.65 13.33
CA LEU A 252 7.63 3.14 13.56
C LEU A 252 7.45 1.77 12.91
N TYR A 253 7.80 1.62 11.63
CA TYR A 253 7.67 0.34 10.94
C TYR A 253 8.61 -0.73 11.49
N GLU A 254 9.83 -0.39 11.87
CA GLU A 254 10.76 -1.32 12.53
C GLU A 254 10.16 -1.91 13.81
N ALA A 255 9.54 -1.07 14.65
CA ALA A 255 8.91 -1.49 15.89
C ALA A 255 7.57 -2.20 15.67
N TYR A 256 6.79 -1.79 14.66
CA TYR A 256 5.43 -2.27 14.43
C TYR A 256 5.37 -3.62 13.68
N LEU A 257 6.23 -3.84 12.69
CA LEU A 257 6.17 -5.04 11.83
C LEU A 257 6.15 -6.38 12.59
N PRO A 258 6.92 -6.57 13.68
CA PRO A 258 6.89 -7.83 14.43
C PRO A 258 5.55 -8.14 15.11
N VAL A 259 4.70 -7.13 15.29
CA VAL A 259 3.40 -7.22 15.98
C VAL A 259 2.26 -6.69 15.13
N ALA A 260 2.50 -6.49 13.84
CA ALA A 260 1.52 -5.93 12.92
C ALA A 260 0.24 -6.76 12.89
N VAL A 261 -0.88 -6.06 12.98
CA VAL A 261 -2.21 -6.67 12.98
C VAL A 261 -2.61 -7.00 11.54
N ASN A 262 -3.12 -8.21 11.32
CA ASN A 262 -3.74 -8.52 10.05
C ASN A 262 -5.12 -7.82 10.00
N PRO A 263 -5.43 -7.03 8.97
CA PRO A 263 -6.73 -6.37 8.85
C PRO A 263 -7.94 -7.31 8.96
N LYS A 264 -7.77 -8.59 8.62
CA LYS A 264 -8.82 -9.60 8.78
C LYS A 264 -9.14 -9.90 10.25
N ASP A 265 -8.15 -9.80 11.13
CA ASP A 265 -8.32 -10.10 12.55
C ASP A 265 -9.10 -8.98 13.25
N LEU A 266 -9.13 -7.78 12.68
CA LEU A 266 -9.95 -6.66 13.16
C LEU A 266 -11.46 -6.93 13.00
N HIS A 267 -11.86 -7.82 12.09
CA HIS A 267 -13.27 -8.17 11.83
C HIS A 267 -13.88 -9.12 12.87
N GLU A 268 -13.09 -10.03 13.44
CA GLU A 268 -13.65 -11.13 14.26
C GLU A 268 -14.11 -10.66 15.65
N GLU A 269 -13.53 -9.60 16.21
CA GLU A 269 -13.87 -9.12 17.54
C GLU A 269 -15.09 -8.20 17.60
N GLU A 270 -15.41 -7.43 16.55
CA GLU A 270 -16.58 -6.54 16.54
C GLU A 270 -17.90 -7.32 16.36
N VAL A 271 -17.88 -8.43 15.63
CA VAL A 271 -19.06 -9.31 15.50
C VAL A 271 -19.44 -9.94 16.85
N THR A 272 -18.47 -10.13 17.74
CA THR A 272 -18.72 -10.70 19.08
C THR A 272 -19.31 -9.68 20.07
N MET A 273 -19.16 -8.38 19.81
CA MET A 273 -19.70 -7.31 20.68
C MET A 273 -21.13 -6.87 20.30
N LEU A 274 -21.67 -7.34 19.16
CA LEU A 274 -23.03 -7.07 18.70
C LEU A 274 -24.03 -8.18 19.07
N HIS A 275 -23.63 -9.18 19.83
CA HIS A 275 -24.43 -10.24 20.42
C HIS A 275 -24.25 -10.27 21.94
#